data_bc344c97e094713e6aa4cf30a76b7b07
#
_entry.id   bc344c97e094713e6aa4cf30a76b7b07
#
_cell.length_a   1.000
_cell.length_b   1.000
_cell.length_c   1.000
_cell.angle_alpha   90.00
_cell.angle_beta   90.00
_cell.angle_gamma   90.00
#
_symmetry.space_group_name_H-M   'P 1'
#
loop_
_entity.id
_entity.type
_entity.pdbx_description
1 polymer ?
#
loop_
_entity_poly.entity_id
_entity_poly.type
_entity_poly.pdbx_seq_one_letter_code
_entity_poly.pdbx_strand_id
1 'polypeptide(L)'
;MKLTKYVSITKCILFSLLIGTSSTIAKEPANSLISGTVFRDCLACPEMSVIPSGTFLMGSTRGKKRELPVTKITIRNPLAVSRYEITFDEWDACYTARGCSKRPSDRGWGRGKRPVINVLLTDIAEYLSWLTKKTGHVYRLPSESEWEYAARAGSQTEFSWGNQMQIGAANCRNCGTEWSGLKSAPVGQFKPNAWGLYDVHGNVLEYVTDCWTTNHDKVPTDGSPTITEGCLSKVVKGGAWYYLPKVSRSASRARNDKRVFSYFIGFRAFREID
;
A
#
# COMPACT_ATOMS: atom_id res chain seq x y z
N MET A 1 -61.70 -70.86 -32.14
CA MET A 1 -60.29 -71.29 -32.18
C MET A 1 -59.45 -70.13 -32.69
N LYS A 2 -58.82 -69.36 -31.77
CA LYS A 2 -57.98 -68.19 -32.16
C LYS A 2 -56.62 -68.51 -31.65
N LEU A 3 -55.64 -68.57 -32.55
CA LEU A 3 -54.23 -68.73 -32.25
C LEU A 3 -53.63 -67.31 -31.91
N THR A 4 -53.03 -67.19 -30.75
CA THR A 4 -52.32 -66.02 -30.32
C THR A 4 -50.83 -66.25 -30.57
N LYS A 5 -50.21 -65.38 -31.42
CA LYS A 5 -48.77 -65.36 -31.67
C LYS A 5 -48.04 -64.61 -30.58
N TYR A 6 -47.06 -65.25 -29.95
CA TYR A 6 -46.10 -64.59 -29.07
C TYR A 6 -44.98 -63.94 -29.89
N VAL A 7 -44.82 -62.66 -29.68
CA VAL A 7 -43.65 -61.91 -30.21
C VAL A 7 -42.61 -61.74 -29.07
N SER A 8 -41.46 -62.35 -29.29
CA SER A 8 -40.32 -62.21 -28.38
C SER A 8 -39.53 -60.88 -28.68
N ILE A 9 -39.48 -60.01 -27.70
CA ILE A 9 -38.72 -58.75 -27.81
C ILE A 9 -37.38 -58.96 -27.12
N THR A 10 -36.28 -59.06 -27.91
CA THR A 10 -34.90 -59.09 -27.43
C THR A 10 -34.45 -57.69 -27.09
N LYS A 11 -34.22 -57.39 -25.81
CA LYS A 11 -33.67 -56.12 -25.35
C LYS A 11 -32.14 -56.10 -25.62
N CYS A 12 -31.70 -55.30 -26.58
CA CYS A 12 -30.32 -54.90 -26.74
C CYS A 12 -29.98 -53.85 -25.66
N ILE A 13 -29.10 -54.23 -24.73
CA ILE A 13 -28.52 -53.29 -23.76
C ILE A 13 -27.29 -52.64 -24.42
N LEU A 14 -27.43 -51.37 -24.82
CA LEU A 14 -26.27 -50.55 -25.22
C LEU A 14 -25.53 -50.08 -23.96
N PHE A 15 -24.34 -50.56 -23.77
CA PHE A 15 -23.40 -50.07 -22.78
C PHE A 15 -22.69 -48.79 -23.34
N SER A 16 -23.15 -47.60 -22.93
CA SER A 16 -22.47 -46.35 -23.26
C SER A 16 -21.26 -46.20 -22.35
N LEU A 17 -20.07 -46.35 -22.93
CA LEU A 17 -18.80 -45.93 -22.28
C LEU A 17 -18.76 -44.40 -22.20
N LEU A 18 -18.94 -43.86 -21.01
CA LEU A 18 -18.63 -42.47 -20.70
C LEU A 18 -17.10 -42.32 -20.57
N ILE A 19 -16.45 -41.84 -21.64
CA ILE A 19 -15.06 -41.41 -21.60
C ILE A 19 -15.04 -40.04 -20.89
N GLY A 20 -14.72 -40.05 -19.60
CA GLY A 20 -14.49 -38.83 -18.85
C GLY A 20 -13.23 -38.12 -19.33
N THR A 21 -13.37 -37.08 -20.14
CA THR A 21 -12.28 -36.17 -20.45
C THR A 21 -11.98 -35.32 -19.21
N SER A 22 -10.92 -35.67 -18.46
CA SER A 22 -10.33 -34.77 -17.45
C SER A 22 -9.78 -33.53 -18.16
N SER A 23 -10.56 -32.45 -18.09
CA SER A 23 -10.03 -31.11 -18.46
C SER A 23 -9.03 -30.69 -17.40
N THR A 24 -7.75 -30.89 -17.67
CA THR A 24 -6.68 -30.19 -16.97
C THR A 24 -6.83 -28.71 -17.26
N ILE A 25 -7.36 -27.97 -16.26
CA ILE A 25 -7.32 -26.52 -16.28
C ILE A 25 -5.83 -26.14 -16.26
N ALA A 26 -5.30 -25.80 -17.42
CA ALA A 26 -3.97 -25.20 -17.52
C ALA A 26 -4.03 -23.90 -16.69
N LYS A 27 -3.22 -23.85 -15.63
CA LYS A 27 -2.99 -22.64 -14.84
C LYS A 27 -2.41 -21.63 -15.85
N GLU A 28 -3.14 -20.54 -16.14
CA GLU A 28 -2.61 -19.45 -16.96
C GLU A 28 -1.22 -19.07 -16.42
N PRO A 29 -0.24 -18.81 -17.29
CA PRO A 29 1.07 -18.36 -16.86
C PRO A 29 0.85 -17.09 -16.03
N ALA A 30 1.41 -17.05 -14.83
CA ALA A 30 1.39 -15.89 -13.95
C ALA A 30 1.84 -14.70 -14.80
N ASN A 31 0.91 -13.78 -15.07
CA ASN A 31 1.18 -12.58 -15.84
C ASN A 31 2.19 -11.78 -15.01
N SER A 32 3.48 -11.86 -15.37
CA SER A 32 4.55 -11.20 -14.62
C SER A 32 4.25 -9.70 -14.63
N LEU A 33 3.91 -9.16 -13.45
CA LEU A 33 3.60 -7.75 -13.31
C LEU A 33 4.85 -6.92 -13.62
N ILE A 34 4.83 -6.22 -14.76
CA ILE A 34 5.94 -5.35 -15.18
C ILE A 34 5.80 -3.97 -14.53
N SER A 35 6.94 -3.28 -14.36
CA SER A 35 6.98 -1.91 -13.86
C SER A 35 6.06 -0.98 -14.66
N GLY A 36 5.27 -0.16 -13.96
CA GLY A 36 4.26 0.72 -14.53
C GLY A 36 2.85 0.08 -14.64
N THR A 37 2.72 -1.24 -14.42
CA THR A 37 1.40 -1.87 -14.37
C THR A 37 0.59 -1.32 -13.19
N VAL A 38 -0.69 -1.00 -13.46
CA VAL A 38 -1.68 -0.64 -12.44
C VAL A 38 -2.73 -1.73 -12.39
N PHE A 39 -3.03 -2.24 -11.19
CA PHE A 39 -3.95 -3.35 -11.01
C PHE A 39 -4.66 -3.30 -9.65
N ARG A 40 -5.67 -4.17 -9.48
CA ARG A 40 -6.31 -4.49 -8.19
C ARG A 40 -6.42 -6.00 -8.06
N ASP A 41 -6.07 -6.55 -6.91
CA ASP A 41 -6.24 -7.98 -6.66
C ASP A 41 -7.70 -8.37 -6.39
N CYS A 42 -8.53 -7.41 -5.98
CA CYS A 42 -9.97 -7.60 -5.80
C CYS A 42 -10.71 -6.26 -5.85
N LEU A 43 -12.04 -6.30 -5.99
CA LEU A 43 -12.88 -5.08 -6.08
C LEU A 43 -12.71 -4.14 -4.88
N ALA A 44 -12.58 -4.67 -3.67
CA ALA A 44 -12.40 -3.91 -2.43
C ALA A 44 -10.91 -3.73 -2.04
N CYS A 45 -9.99 -4.22 -2.87
CA CYS A 45 -8.56 -4.07 -2.65
C CYS A 45 -8.07 -2.69 -3.09
N PRO A 46 -6.98 -2.16 -2.52
CA PRO A 46 -6.37 -0.94 -2.99
C PRO A 46 -5.87 -1.08 -4.43
N GLU A 47 -5.87 0.02 -5.17
CA GLU A 47 -5.24 0.10 -6.48
C GLU A 47 -3.73 0.17 -6.31
N MET A 48 -3.02 -0.73 -6.97
CA MET A 48 -1.58 -0.90 -6.84
C MET A 48 -0.86 -0.41 -8.09
N SER A 49 0.33 0.16 -7.93
CA SER A 49 1.27 0.46 -9.02
C SER A 49 2.53 -0.38 -8.83
N VAL A 50 2.98 -1.04 -9.89
CA VAL A 50 4.26 -1.78 -9.87
C VAL A 50 5.40 -0.79 -10.08
N ILE A 51 6.28 -0.70 -9.09
CA ILE A 51 7.50 0.11 -9.14
C ILE A 51 8.72 -0.78 -9.43
N PRO A 52 9.73 -0.29 -10.19
CA PRO A 52 10.90 -1.09 -10.55
C PRO A 52 11.79 -1.39 -9.36
N SER A 53 12.62 -2.43 -9.47
CA SER A 53 13.83 -2.57 -8.68
C SER A 53 14.85 -1.48 -9.05
N GLY A 54 15.79 -1.19 -8.15
CA GLY A 54 16.82 -0.20 -8.46
C GLY A 54 17.60 0.28 -7.24
N THR A 55 18.42 1.31 -7.43
CA THR A 55 19.22 1.93 -6.37
C THR A 55 18.91 3.42 -6.27
N PHE A 56 18.98 3.95 -5.05
CA PHE A 56 18.82 5.40 -4.82
C PHE A 56 19.67 5.86 -3.63
N LEU A 57 19.77 7.16 -3.47
CA LEU A 57 20.39 7.79 -2.30
C LEU A 57 19.29 8.18 -1.32
N MET A 58 19.19 7.46 -0.20
CA MET A 58 18.28 7.74 0.90
C MET A 58 18.82 8.86 1.78
N GLY A 59 17.94 9.75 2.24
CA GLY A 59 18.29 10.86 3.10
C GLY A 59 18.55 12.16 2.34
N SER A 60 18.98 13.21 3.07
CA SER A 60 19.23 14.53 2.49
C SER A 60 20.23 15.32 3.33
N THR A 61 21.19 15.97 2.67
CA THR A 61 22.10 16.96 3.29
C THR A 61 21.43 18.33 3.51
N ARG A 62 20.27 18.55 2.89
CA ARG A 62 19.50 19.81 3.00
C ARG A 62 18.48 19.79 4.15
N GLY A 63 18.32 18.62 4.80
CA GLY A 63 17.33 18.39 5.84
C GLY A 63 17.90 18.47 7.25
N LYS A 64 17.38 17.64 8.12
CA LYS A 64 17.81 17.54 9.52
C LYS A 64 18.88 16.46 9.69
N LYS A 65 19.70 16.58 10.75
CA LYS A 65 20.73 15.56 11.10
C LYS A 65 20.20 14.12 11.11
N ARG A 66 18.91 13.93 11.45
CA ARG A 66 18.25 12.61 11.43
C ARG A 66 18.09 12.00 10.03
N GLU A 67 18.30 12.77 8.97
CA GLU A 67 18.24 12.34 7.57
C GLU A 67 19.62 11.96 7.03
N LEU A 68 20.64 11.93 7.90
CA LEU A 68 22.05 11.65 7.60
C LEU A 68 22.50 10.36 8.28
N PRO A 69 23.59 9.73 7.76
CA PRO A 69 24.24 10.01 6.47
C PRO A 69 23.33 9.71 5.28
N VAL A 70 23.58 10.36 4.14
CA VAL A 70 22.99 9.96 2.88
C VAL A 70 23.56 8.60 2.50
N THR A 71 22.70 7.60 2.35
CA THR A 71 23.10 6.20 2.20
C THR A 71 22.57 5.64 0.89
N LYS A 72 23.42 4.93 0.14
CA LYS A 72 23.00 4.21 -1.08
C LYS A 72 22.25 2.94 -0.69
N ILE A 73 20.98 2.85 -1.11
CA ILE A 73 20.10 1.71 -0.87
C ILE A 73 19.81 0.99 -2.19
N THR A 74 19.71 -0.34 -2.14
CA THR A 74 19.34 -1.19 -3.27
C THR A 74 18.01 -1.90 -2.98
N ILE A 75 16.99 -1.60 -3.77
CA ILE A 75 15.72 -2.34 -3.80
C ILE A 75 15.87 -3.43 -4.86
N ARG A 76 16.02 -4.68 -4.44
CA ARG A 76 16.42 -5.78 -5.33
C ARG A 76 15.30 -6.25 -6.24
N ASN A 77 14.07 -6.27 -5.75
CA ASN A 77 12.91 -6.78 -6.48
C ASN A 77 11.92 -5.65 -6.77
N PRO A 78 11.16 -5.73 -7.87
CA PRO A 78 10.01 -4.86 -8.08
C PRO A 78 9.03 -5.00 -6.92
N LEU A 79 8.29 -3.93 -6.63
CA LEU A 79 7.29 -3.89 -5.57
C LEU A 79 5.97 -3.38 -6.13
N ALA A 80 4.86 -3.91 -5.67
CA ALA A 80 3.57 -3.27 -5.88
C ALA A 80 3.25 -2.38 -4.67
N VAL A 81 2.91 -1.13 -4.94
CA VAL A 81 2.65 -0.09 -3.93
C VAL A 81 1.25 0.43 -4.13
N SER A 82 0.44 0.57 -3.06
CA SER A 82 -0.86 1.20 -3.20
C SER A 82 -0.70 2.63 -3.70
N ARG A 83 -1.42 2.95 -4.77
CA ARG A 83 -1.32 4.26 -5.45
C ARG A 83 -1.67 5.41 -4.52
N TYR A 84 -2.52 5.14 -3.57
CA TYR A 84 -3.02 6.07 -2.57
C TYR A 84 -2.71 5.55 -1.17
N GLU A 85 -2.81 6.42 -0.19
CA GLU A 85 -3.00 6.03 1.20
C GLU A 85 -4.25 5.15 1.31
N ILE A 86 -4.26 4.15 2.19
CA ILE A 86 -5.45 3.31 2.40
C ILE A 86 -6.60 4.18 2.86
N THR A 87 -7.74 4.05 2.16
CA THR A 87 -8.93 4.88 2.35
C THR A 87 -9.89 4.30 3.38
N PHE A 88 -10.84 5.12 3.84
CA PHE A 88 -11.93 4.63 4.67
C PHE A 88 -12.83 3.63 3.93
N ASP A 89 -13.04 3.76 2.62
CA ASP A 89 -13.82 2.77 1.85
C ASP A 89 -13.16 1.39 1.88
N GLU A 90 -11.85 1.33 1.68
CA GLU A 90 -11.08 0.08 1.74
C GLU A 90 -11.03 -0.49 3.17
N TRP A 91 -10.91 0.38 4.18
CA TRP A 91 -10.97 -0.03 5.58
C TRP A 91 -12.35 -0.55 5.97
N ASP A 92 -13.43 0.12 5.57
CA ASP A 92 -14.80 -0.27 5.87
C ASP A 92 -15.17 -1.61 5.21
N ALA A 93 -14.58 -1.92 4.05
CA ALA A 93 -14.70 -3.25 3.45
C ALA A 93 -14.07 -4.35 4.33
N CYS A 94 -12.88 -4.09 4.92
CA CYS A 94 -12.25 -5.00 5.87
C CYS A 94 -13.10 -5.15 7.14
N TYR A 95 -13.60 -4.06 7.70
CA TYR A 95 -14.44 -4.06 8.90
C TYR A 95 -15.74 -4.84 8.66
N THR A 96 -16.43 -4.60 7.55
CA THR A 96 -17.66 -5.30 7.16
C THR A 96 -17.43 -6.79 6.96
N ALA A 97 -16.28 -7.17 6.41
CA ALA A 97 -15.85 -8.56 6.25
C ALA A 97 -15.33 -9.19 7.56
N ARG A 98 -15.37 -8.49 8.70
CA ARG A 98 -14.85 -8.90 10.01
C ARG A 98 -13.35 -9.25 10.00
N GLY A 99 -12.61 -8.68 9.05
CA GLY A 99 -11.15 -8.77 8.99
C GLY A 99 -10.45 -7.74 9.86
N CYS A 100 -11.12 -6.59 10.09
CA CYS A 100 -10.69 -5.52 10.98
C CYS A 100 -11.64 -5.42 12.16
N SER A 101 -11.13 -5.38 13.38
CA SER A 101 -11.91 -5.32 14.62
C SER A 101 -12.44 -3.91 14.94
N LYS A 102 -11.74 -2.86 14.44
CA LYS A 102 -12.01 -1.47 14.77
C LYS A 102 -12.61 -0.70 13.58
N ARG A 103 -13.60 0.13 13.88
CA ARG A 103 -14.10 1.16 12.96
C ARG A 103 -13.63 2.53 13.45
N PRO A 104 -12.49 3.07 12.94
CA PRO A 104 -11.88 4.29 13.44
C PRO A 104 -12.74 5.52 13.10
N SER A 105 -12.66 6.54 13.97
CA SER A 105 -13.32 7.82 13.76
C SER A 105 -12.72 8.58 12.58
N ASP A 106 -13.57 9.13 11.73
CA ASP A 106 -13.22 10.05 10.64
C ASP A 106 -13.19 11.53 11.08
N ARG A 107 -13.39 11.80 12.38
CA ARG A 107 -13.46 13.14 12.99
C ARG A 107 -14.59 14.03 12.43
N GLY A 108 -15.61 13.47 11.82
CA GLY A 108 -16.66 14.20 11.12
C GLY A 108 -16.21 14.85 9.82
N TRP A 109 -15.05 14.44 9.26
CA TRP A 109 -14.57 14.97 7.99
C TRP A 109 -15.17 14.24 6.79
N GLY A 110 -15.84 13.12 7.03
CA GLY A 110 -16.33 12.17 6.03
C GLY A 110 -15.36 11.02 5.79
N ARG A 111 -15.93 9.90 5.39
CA ARG A 111 -15.21 8.64 5.09
C ARG A 111 -14.90 8.56 3.59
N GLY A 112 -15.29 7.50 2.92
CA GLY A 112 -15.14 7.37 1.48
C GLY A 112 -13.67 7.34 1.08
N LYS A 113 -13.32 8.17 0.12
CA LYS A 113 -11.95 8.30 -0.42
C LYS A 113 -10.97 9.06 0.46
N ARG A 114 -11.30 9.43 1.70
CA ARG A 114 -10.30 10.01 2.60
C ARG A 114 -9.40 8.92 3.16
N PRO A 115 -8.10 9.24 3.42
CA PRO A 115 -7.21 8.28 4.05
C PRO A 115 -7.73 7.86 5.42
N VAL A 116 -7.64 6.57 5.75
CA VAL A 116 -7.96 6.09 7.08
C VAL A 116 -6.99 6.66 8.09
N ILE A 117 -7.52 7.17 9.20
CA ILE A 117 -6.80 7.78 10.31
C ILE A 117 -7.28 7.21 11.64
N ASN A 118 -6.62 7.58 12.75
CA ASN A 118 -6.99 7.10 14.09
C ASN A 118 -6.84 5.58 14.25
N VAL A 119 -5.87 5.00 13.57
CA VAL A 119 -5.51 3.58 13.62
C VAL A 119 -4.18 3.38 14.35
N LEU A 120 -4.07 2.28 15.09
CA LEU A 120 -2.82 1.78 15.68
C LEU A 120 -2.11 0.84 14.69
N LEU A 121 -0.84 0.55 14.93
CA LEU A 121 -0.12 -0.45 14.14
C LEU A 121 -0.73 -1.85 14.25
N THR A 122 -1.34 -2.19 15.37
CA THR A 122 -2.09 -3.44 15.54
C THR A 122 -3.32 -3.49 14.63
N ASP A 123 -4.06 -2.38 14.53
CA ASP A 123 -5.22 -2.27 13.64
C ASP A 123 -4.78 -2.39 12.16
N ILE A 124 -3.65 -1.74 11.80
CA ILE A 124 -3.06 -1.84 10.45
C ILE A 124 -2.64 -3.27 10.13
N ALA A 125 -2.07 -3.99 11.10
CA ALA A 125 -1.69 -5.40 10.92
C ALA A 125 -2.91 -6.30 10.64
N GLU A 126 -4.05 -6.05 11.29
CA GLU A 126 -5.31 -6.75 10.97
C GLU A 126 -5.73 -6.51 9.51
N TYR A 127 -5.70 -5.26 9.05
CA TYR A 127 -6.05 -4.90 7.67
C TYR A 127 -5.14 -5.60 6.65
N LEU A 128 -3.83 -5.54 6.84
CA LEU A 128 -2.85 -6.17 5.93
C LEU A 128 -2.96 -7.70 5.95
N SER A 129 -3.21 -8.30 7.12
CA SER A 129 -3.48 -9.73 7.25
C SER A 129 -4.77 -10.15 6.54
N TRP A 130 -5.83 -9.32 6.63
CA TRP A 130 -7.07 -9.56 5.90
C TRP A 130 -6.86 -9.50 4.38
N LEU A 131 -6.13 -8.49 3.87
CA LEU A 131 -5.77 -8.41 2.44
C LEU A 131 -4.99 -9.64 2.00
N THR A 132 -3.97 -10.04 2.76
CA THR A 132 -3.15 -11.23 2.47
C THR A 132 -4.00 -12.49 2.38
N LYS A 133 -4.88 -12.72 3.35
CA LYS A 133 -5.78 -13.87 3.34
C LYS A 133 -6.79 -13.84 2.19
N LYS A 134 -7.29 -12.64 1.86
CA LYS A 134 -8.29 -12.45 0.81
C LYS A 134 -7.74 -12.66 -0.59
N THR A 135 -6.49 -12.28 -0.82
CA THR A 135 -5.87 -12.26 -2.15
C THR A 135 -4.90 -13.42 -2.39
N GLY A 136 -4.37 -14.02 -1.33
CA GLY A 136 -3.29 -15.00 -1.39
C GLY A 136 -1.89 -14.40 -1.59
N HIS A 137 -1.78 -13.05 -1.66
CA HIS A 137 -0.51 -12.33 -1.82
C HIS A 137 -0.11 -11.63 -0.53
N VAL A 138 1.20 -11.52 -0.26
CA VAL A 138 1.72 -10.90 0.95
C VAL A 138 1.61 -9.38 0.87
N TYR A 139 0.74 -8.81 1.71
CA TYR A 139 0.62 -7.36 1.92
C TYR A 139 1.25 -6.97 3.24
N ARG A 140 2.03 -5.90 3.24
CA ARG A 140 2.77 -5.40 4.39
C ARG A 140 2.93 -3.88 4.39
N LEU A 141 3.41 -3.32 5.50
CA LEU A 141 3.98 -1.99 5.51
C LEU A 141 5.34 -1.98 4.79
N PRO A 142 5.72 -0.87 4.16
CA PRO A 142 7.06 -0.69 3.62
C PRO A 142 8.10 -0.58 4.75
N SER A 143 9.38 -0.81 4.41
CA SER A 143 10.47 -0.23 5.18
C SER A 143 10.55 1.29 4.93
N GLU A 144 11.30 2.01 5.76
CA GLU A 144 11.56 3.44 5.55
C GLU A 144 12.26 3.70 4.21
N SER A 145 13.20 2.84 3.84
CA SER A 145 13.92 2.92 2.56
C SER A 145 13.01 2.65 1.37
N GLU A 146 12.16 1.63 1.44
CA GLU A 146 11.19 1.33 0.38
C GLU A 146 10.20 2.47 0.19
N TRP A 147 9.71 3.05 1.31
CA TRP A 147 8.81 4.19 1.26
C TRP A 147 9.47 5.40 0.57
N GLU A 148 10.71 5.75 0.97
CA GLU A 148 11.43 6.90 0.38
C GLU A 148 11.77 6.65 -1.09
N TYR A 149 12.14 5.43 -1.47
CA TYR A 149 12.34 5.02 -2.85
C TYR A 149 11.08 5.23 -3.70
N ALA A 150 9.94 4.76 -3.21
CA ALA A 150 8.64 4.91 -3.85
C ALA A 150 8.23 6.40 -3.98
N ALA A 151 8.42 7.19 -2.92
CA ALA A 151 8.08 8.61 -2.92
C ALA A 151 8.95 9.42 -3.91
N ARG A 152 10.23 9.11 -4.00
CA ARG A 152 11.17 9.76 -4.94
C ARG A 152 10.89 9.44 -6.40
N ALA A 153 10.48 8.24 -6.70
CA ALA A 153 10.23 7.78 -8.06
C ALA A 153 11.34 8.18 -9.06
N GLY A 154 12.61 7.93 -8.67
CA GLY A 154 13.81 8.27 -9.45
C GLY A 154 14.35 9.68 -9.23
N SER A 155 13.62 10.58 -8.54
CA SER A 155 14.09 11.94 -8.25
C SER A 155 15.09 11.97 -7.08
N GLN A 156 16.06 12.89 -7.15
CA GLN A 156 16.97 13.21 -6.05
C GLN A 156 16.64 14.55 -5.37
N THR A 157 15.55 15.19 -5.79
CA THR A 157 15.11 16.50 -5.26
C THR A 157 14.36 16.34 -3.93
N GLU A 158 14.03 17.46 -3.29
CA GLU A 158 13.31 17.45 -1.99
C GLU A 158 11.90 16.85 -2.10
N PHE A 159 11.22 17.12 -3.22
CA PHE A 159 9.94 16.54 -3.60
C PHE A 159 10.09 15.81 -4.94
N SER A 160 9.16 14.95 -5.30
CA SER A 160 9.22 14.22 -6.57
C SER A 160 9.18 15.13 -7.82
N TRP A 161 8.73 16.37 -7.68
CA TRP A 161 8.64 17.38 -8.75
C TRP A 161 9.71 18.47 -8.68
N GLY A 162 10.63 18.45 -7.71
CA GLY A 162 11.69 19.48 -7.59
C GLY A 162 12.02 19.84 -6.15
N ASN A 163 12.78 20.93 -5.97
CA ASN A 163 13.31 21.31 -4.66
C ASN A 163 12.40 22.23 -3.83
N GLN A 164 11.34 22.74 -4.42
CA GLN A 164 10.43 23.67 -3.74
C GLN A 164 9.00 23.15 -3.75
N MET A 165 8.28 23.40 -2.65
CA MET A 165 6.85 23.16 -2.60
C MET A 165 6.14 24.12 -3.54
N GLN A 166 5.31 23.57 -4.42
CA GLN A 166 4.45 24.34 -5.31
C GLN A 166 3.08 24.54 -4.65
N ILE A 167 2.49 25.71 -4.79
CA ILE A 167 1.14 26.00 -4.30
C ILE A 167 0.14 25.05 -4.98
N GLY A 168 -0.70 24.41 -4.20
CA GLY A 168 -1.70 23.45 -4.69
C GLY A 168 -1.17 22.08 -5.09
N ALA A 169 0.12 21.79 -4.95
CA ALA A 169 0.69 20.49 -5.36
C ALA A 169 0.52 19.37 -4.32
N ALA A 170 0.20 19.70 -3.08
CA ALA A 170 0.01 18.74 -1.99
C ALA A 170 -0.87 19.31 -0.88
N ASN A 171 -1.42 18.46 -0.02
CA ASN A 171 -2.17 18.90 1.16
C ASN A 171 -1.24 18.99 2.38
N CYS A 172 -0.78 20.19 2.69
CA CYS A 172 -0.02 20.50 3.88
C CYS A 172 -0.36 21.90 4.39
N ARG A 173 0.05 22.29 5.61
CA ARG A 173 -0.19 23.65 6.12
C ARG A 173 0.49 24.67 5.20
N ASN A 174 -0.24 25.70 4.78
CA ASN A 174 0.22 26.75 3.86
C ASN A 174 0.56 26.23 2.44
N CYS A 175 -0.03 25.10 2.03
CA CYS A 175 0.13 24.57 0.67
C CYS A 175 -0.91 25.10 -0.33
N GLY A 176 -1.87 25.91 0.10
CA GLY A 176 -2.80 26.62 -0.79
C GLY A 176 -3.96 25.78 -1.29
N THR A 177 -4.30 24.69 -0.62
CA THR A 177 -5.51 23.89 -0.91
C THR A 177 -6.63 24.24 0.08
N GLU A 178 -7.87 23.90 -0.26
CA GLU A 178 -9.02 24.08 0.64
C GLU A 178 -8.92 23.24 1.94
N TRP A 179 -8.07 22.20 1.97
CA TRP A 179 -7.83 21.32 3.13
C TRP A 179 -6.61 21.73 3.94
N SER A 180 -5.79 22.65 3.41
CA SER A 180 -4.49 23.07 4.00
C SER A 180 -4.62 23.50 5.46
N GLY A 181 -3.99 22.80 6.38
CA GLY A 181 -3.99 23.11 7.81
C GLY A 181 -5.30 22.77 8.54
N LEU A 182 -6.32 22.24 7.85
CA LEU A 182 -7.66 22.00 8.40
C LEU A 182 -7.98 20.51 8.56
N LYS A 183 -7.76 19.71 7.52
CA LYS A 183 -8.12 18.27 7.48
C LYS A 183 -7.44 17.54 6.35
N SER A 184 -7.50 16.19 6.33
CA SER A 184 -7.07 15.41 5.17
C SER A 184 -7.94 15.72 3.95
N ALA A 185 -7.38 15.63 2.76
CA ALA A 185 -8.11 15.63 1.49
C ALA A 185 -8.58 14.20 1.13
N PRO A 186 -9.59 14.02 0.29
CA PRO A 186 -9.76 12.76 -0.43
C PRO A 186 -8.47 12.43 -1.19
N VAL A 187 -8.09 11.16 -1.26
CA VAL A 187 -6.86 10.76 -1.96
C VAL A 187 -6.93 11.06 -3.45
N GLY A 188 -5.78 11.29 -4.08
CA GLY A 188 -5.68 11.46 -5.54
C GLY A 188 -6.10 12.84 -6.05
N GLN A 189 -6.17 13.86 -5.20
CA GLN A 189 -6.51 15.23 -5.62
C GLN A 189 -5.33 15.95 -6.28
N PHE A 190 -4.11 15.46 -6.11
CA PHE A 190 -2.89 16.09 -6.60
C PHE A 190 -2.25 15.23 -7.69
N LYS A 191 -1.28 15.79 -8.43
CA LYS A 191 -0.55 15.03 -9.45
C LYS A 191 0.28 13.92 -8.81
N PRO A 192 0.29 12.72 -9.41
CA PRO A 192 1.13 11.63 -8.91
C PRO A 192 2.62 11.90 -9.21
N ASN A 193 3.48 11.16 -8.54
CA ASN A 193 4.89 11.09 -8.92
C ASN A 193 5.06 10.26 -10.22
N ALA A 194 6.31 10.13 -10.71
CA ALA A 194 6.62 9.45 -11.97
C ALA A 194 6.24 7.95 -11.99
N TRP A 195 6.00 7.34 -10.82
CA TRP A 195 5.56 5.94 -10.70
C TRP A 195 4.07 5.80 -10.42
N GLY A 196 3.29 6.86 -10.59
CA GLY A 196 1.84 6.86 -10.45
C GLY A 196 1.36 6.83 -8.99
N LEU A 197 2.20 7.19 -8.02
CA LEU A 197 1.85 7.24 -6.61
C LEU A 197 1.40 8.65 -6.21
N TYR A 198 0.25 8.74 -5.58
CA TYR A 198 -0.37 9.98 -5.14
C TYR A 198 -0.10 10.25 -3.66
N ASP A 199 -0.22 11.50 -3.27
CA ASP A 199 -0.24 11.97 -1.87
C ASP A 199 1.03 11.64 -1.04
N VAL A 200 2.14 11.26 -1.69
CA VAL A 200 3.43 10.97 -1.03
C VAL A 200 4.08 12.21 -0.38
N HIS A 201 3.51 13.39 -0.59
CA HIS A 201 4.00 14.68 -0.07
C HIS A 201 2.90 15.44 0.67
N GLY A 202 2.42 14.94 1.80
CA GLY A 202 1.39 15.59 2.60
C GLY A 202 0.22 14.66 2.89
N ASN A 203 -0.97 15.19 2.95
CA ASN A 203 -2.23 14.56 3.31
C ASN A 203 -2.19 13.90 4.70
N VAL A 204 -1.69 12.66 4.85
CA VAL A 204 -1.39 12.08 6.17
C VAL A 204 0.03 11.53 6.22
N LEU A 205 0.65 11.52 7.41
CA LEU A 205 1.87 10.76 7.64
C LEU A 205 1.57 9.27 7.48
N GLU A 206 2.54 8.52 6.98
CA GLU A 206 2.39 7.10 6.71
C GLU A 206 3.31 6.28 7.60
N TYR A 207 2.77 5.29 8.29
CA TYR A 207 3.56 4.33 9.05
C TYR A 207 4.43 3.48 8.13
N VAL A 208 5.66 3.25 8.58
CA VAL A 208 6.57 2.25 8.04
C VAL A 208 6.94 1.22 9.11
N THR A 209 7.58 0.13 8.72
CA THR A 209 7.92 -0.97 9.64
C THR A 209 9.02 -0.59 10.62
N ASP A 210 9.90 0.35 10.24
CA ASP A 210 11.12 0.69 10.95
C ASP A 210 10.89 1.23 12.35
N CYS A 211 11.78 0.83 13.25
CA CYS A 211 11.98 1.48 14.54
C CYS A 211 12.67 2.82 14.34
N TRP A 212 12.27 3.81 15.13
CA TRP A 212 12.91 5.11 15.11
C TRP A 212 14.37 5.04 15.54
N THR A 213 15.25 5.60 14.71
CA THR A 213 16.66 5.88 14.99
C THR A 213 16.94 7.37 14.86
N THR A 214 17.92 7.88 15.57
CA THR A 214 18.27 9.31 15.55
C THR A 214 18.89 9.78 14.22
N ASN A 215 19.38 8.85 13.41
CA ASN A 215 20.05 9.06 12.12
C ASN A 215 20.02 7.77 11.29
N HIS A 216 20.69 7.77 10.13
CA HIS A 216 20.79 6.64 9.21
C HIS A 216 22.08 5.79 9.36
N ASP A 217 22.87 5.96 10.43
CA ASP A 217 24.17 5.25 10.57
C ASP A 217 24.06 3.72 10.46
N LYS A 218 22.90 3.16 10.83
CA LYS A 218 22.65 1.71 10.84
C LYS A 218 21.51 1.30 9.93
N VAL A 219 21.12 2.13 8.94
CA VAL A 219 20.08 1.76 8.00
C VAL A 219 20.58 0.62 7.10
N PRO A 220 19.82 -0.48 6.92
CA PRO A 220 20.20 -1.56 6.01
C PRO A 220 20.24 -1.06 4.56
N THR A 221 21.29 -1.46 3.82
CA THR A 221 21.49 -1.00 2.43
C THR A 221 20.76 -1.83 1.38
N ASP A 222 20.10 -2.89 1.79
CA ASP A 222 19.31 -3.79 0.93
C ASP A 222 17.81 -3.51 0.93
N GLY A 223 17.40 -2.40 1.54
CA GLY A 223 15.99 -2.01 1.63
C GLY A 223 15.22 -2.65 2.78
N SER A 224 15.80 -3.56 3.56
CA SER A 224 15.15 -4.16 4.71
C SER A 224 14.92 -3.13 5.83
N PRO A 225 13.90 -3.32 6.71
CA PRO A 225 13.59 -2.37 7.77
C PRO A 225 14.60 -2.44 8.92
N THR A 226 14.83 -1.31 9.59
CA THR A 226 15.55 -1.25 10.86
C THR A 226 14.65 -1.71 12.01
N ILE A 227 14.92 -2.89 12.56
CA ILE A 227 14.13 -3.48 13.65
C ILE A 227 14.97 -3.52 14.92
N THR A 228 14.38 -3.06 16.03
CA THR A 228 14.93 -3.20 17.38
C THR A 228 13.85 -3.82 18.26
N GLU A 229 14.22 -4.87 18.97
CA GLU A 229 13.31 -5.55 19.88
C GLU A 229 12.72 -4.56 20.91
N GLY A 230 11.42 -4.67 21.17
CA GLY A 230 10.71 -3.82 22.12
C GLY A 230 10.54 -2.35 21.73
N CYS A 231 10.96 -1.92 20.53
CA CYS A 231 10.85 -0.50 20.17
C CYS A 231 9.39 -0.02 20.21
N LEU A 232 9.18 1.12 20.83
CA LEU A 232 7.87 1.79 20.93
C LEU A 232 7.72 2.88 19.87
N SER A 233 8.79 3.57 19.53
CA SER A 233 8.78 4.65 18.54
C SER A 233 8.99 4.07 17.14
N LYS A 234 8.05 4.34 16.24
CA LYS A 234 8.09 3.95 14.83
C LYS A 234 8.32 5.16 13.93
N VAL A 235 8.97 4.92 12.80
CA VAL A 235 9.13 5.95 11.77
C VAL A 235 7.80 6.19 11.07
N VAL A 236 7.51 7.46 10.77
CA VAL A 236 6.41 7.90 9.91
C VAL A 236 6.96 8.89 8.87
N LYS A 237 6.45 8.81 7.64
CA LYS A 237 6.95 9.52 6.46
C LYS A 237 5.87 10.37 5.80
N GLY A 238 6.22 11.20 4.83
CA GLY A 238 5.31 11.90 3.90
C GLY A 238 4.83 13.27 4.34
N GLY A 239 4.84 13.59 5.62
CA GLY A 239 4.20 14.81 6.14
C GLY A 239 2.68 14.67 6.22
N ALA A 240 1.97 15.73 6.57
CA ALA A 240 0.51 15.71 6.65
C ALA A 240 -0.10 17.10 6.48
N TRP A 241 -1.41 17.15 6.27
CA TRP A 241 -2.23 18.37 6.14
C TRP A 241 -1.94 19.44 7.23
N TYR A 242 -1.53 19.00 8.41
CA TYR A 242 -1.26 19.83 9.58
C TYR A 242 0.15 20.43 9.61
N TYR A 243 1.13 19.80 8.93
CA TYR A 243 2.53 20.20 8.99
C TYR A 243 2.94 21.14 7.86
N LEU A 244 3.98 21.97 8.11
CA LEU A 244 4.56 22.83 7.10
C LEU A 244 5.23 22.02 5.97
N PRO A 245 5.36 22.58 4.76
CA PRO A 245 5.91 21.89 3.57
C PRO A 245 7.24 21.15 3.80
N LYS A 246 8.11 21.72 4.62
CA LYS A 246 9.43 21.12 4.92
C LYS A 246 9.36 19.73 5.56
N VAL A 247 8.23 19.33 6.13
CA VAL A 247 8.02 18.01 6.71
C VAL A 247 7.54 17.02 5.64
N SER A 248 7.03 17.49 4.52
CA SER A 248 6.50 16.65 3.42
C SER A 248 7.55 16.30 2.35
N ARG A 249 8.85 16.57 2.59
CA ARG A 249 9.94 16.17 1.69
C ARG A 249 10.14 14.65 1.70
N SER A 250 10.62 14.08 0.60
CA SER A 250 10.86 12.64 0.50
C SER A 250 11.76 12.10 1.62
N ALA A 251 12.86 12.81 1.93
CA ALA A 251 13.82 12.41 2.98
C ALA A 251 13.34 12.73 4.40
N SER A 252 12.28 13.55 4.56
CA SER A 252 11.82 13.93 5.89
C SER A 252 11.28 12.71 6.63
N ARG A 253 11.64 12.61 7.90
CA ARG A 253 11.22 11.53 8.79
C ARG A 253 10.75 12.11 10.14
N ALA A 254 9.72 11.50 10.68
CA ALA A 254 9.18 11.79 11.99
C ALA A 254 8.98 10.46 12.75
N ARG A 255 8.57 10.57 14.01
CA ARG A 255 8.30 9.37 14.83
C ARG A 255 6.93 9.47 15.47
N ASN A 256 6.31 8.31 15.68
CA ASN A 256 5.13 8.17 16.52
C ASN A 256 5.29 6.98 17.48
N ASP A 257 4.73 7.09 18.68
CA ASP A 257 4.60 5.94 19.58
C ASP A 257 3.55 4.98 19.01
N LYS A 258 3.91 3.71 18.81
CA LYS A 258 3.03 2.70 18.19
C LYS A 258 1.73 2.44 18.99
N ARG A 259 1.66 2.89 20.25
CA ARG A 259 0.49 2.77 21.13
C ARG A 259 -0.46 3.97 21.03
N VAL A 260 -0.08 4.99 20.25
CA VAL A 260 -0.84 6.23 20.11
C VAL A 260 -1.32 6.38 18.67
N PHE A 261 -2.64 6.39 18.48
CA PHE A 261 -3.24 6.73 17.19
C PHE A 261 -3.29 8.25 17.00
N SER A 262 -3.38 8.68 15.76
CA SER A 262 -3.44 10.10 15.43
C SER A 262 -4.34 10.36 14.22
N TYR A 263 -4.97 11.53 14.21
CA TYR A 263 -5.84 11.99 13.12
C TYR A 263 -5.08 12.60 11.93
N PHE A 264 -3.77 12.53 11.94
CA PHE A 264 -2.89 12.92 10.82
C PHE A 264 -1.90 11.81 10.43
N ILE A 265 -2.15 10.59 10.89
CA ILE A 265 -1.34 9.40 10.52
C ILE A 265 -2.26 8.32 9.99
N GLY A 266 -1.91 7.82 8.81
CA GLY A 266 -2.48 6.66 8.14
C GLY A 266 -1.37 5.74 7.66
N PHE A 267 -1.56 5.08 6.52
CA PHE A 267 -0.57 4.19 5.92
C PHE A 267 -0.89 3.91 4.46
N ARG A 268 0.10 3.38 3.73
CA ARG A 268 -0.11 2.73 2.44
C ARG A 268 0.37 1.29 2.48
N ALA A 269 -0.20 0.43 1.64
CA ALA A 269 0.15 -0.97 1.56
C ALA A 269 1.20 -1.21 0.48
N PHE A 270 2.15 -2.09 0.78
CA PHE A 270 3.08 -2.68 -0.17
C PHE A 270 2.74 -4.15 -0.34
N ARG A 271 2.91 -4.67 -1.55
CA ARG A 271 2.72 -6.07 -1.89
C ARG A 271 3.99 -6.59 -2.54
N GLU A 272 4.44 -7.74 -2.11
CA GLU A 272 5.53 -8.45 -2.77
C GLU A 272 5.06 -8.98 -4.13
N ILE A 273 5.94 -8.94 -5.12
CA ILE A 273 5.71 -9.49 -6.45
C ILE A 273 6.48 -10.81 -6.52
N ASP A 274 5.73 -11.89 -6.75
CA ASP A 274 6.24 -13.25 -6.89
C ASP A 274 7.00 -13.43 -8.22
#